data_ec7da441be63e231a1d55774dbcff795
#
_entry.id   ec7da441be63e231a1d55774dbcff795
#
_cell.length_a   1.000
_cell.length_b   1.000
_cell.length_c   1.000
_cell.angle_alpha   90.00
_cell.angle_beta   90.00
_cell.angle_gamma   90.00
#
_symmetry.space_group_name_H-M   'P 1'
#
loop_
_entity.id
_entity.type
_entity.pdbx_description
1 polymer ?
#
loop_
_entity_poly.entity_id
_entity_poly.type
_entity_poly.pdbx_seq_one_letter_code
_entity_poly.pdbx_strand_id
1 'polypeptide(L)'
;MAWVLAASRGNAGPGIALKVLKPKYAGDKQFTARFLNESTIASELRHPNIIRILDVGQDGDAVYFAMPRLAASLAGRLEAVAVLPEAEVVRAARDVARAMAFAHEAGIIHRDIKTQNILFGADGAAVLTDFGIARVVASYVSTTGKQLVIGTPHYVSPEQARGLPLDGRTDIYALGVTMYRAATGDLPFRSSDWYELARLHVEEPPEPPRKKRPELSRAFEKVVLTCLEKDREHRYPTAAGLADDLDGLLHGKRSTTEVAIGAVKKLLRK
;
A
#
# COMPACT_ATOMS: atom_id res chain seq x y z
N MET A 1 5.45 -16.34 4.09
CA MET A 1 5.59 -16.05 5.52
C MET A 1 4.41 -16.59 6.33
N ALA A 2 3.19 -16.30 5.98
CA ALA A 2 1.97 -16.79 6.62
C ALA A 2 1.08 -17.53 5.62
N TRP A 3 0.18 -18.35 6.12
CA TRP A 3 -0.97 -18.87 5.39
C TRP A 3 -2.18 -17.97 5.67
N VAL A 4 -3.08 -17.83 4.69
CA VAL A 4 -4.39 -17.22 4.90
C VAL A 4 -5.43 -18.30 4.68
N LEU A 5 -6.13 -18.67 5.73
CA LEU A 5 -7.10 -19.75 5.76
C LEU A 5 -8.51 -19.17 5.91
N ALA A 6 -9.47 -19.72 5.16
CA ALA A 6 -10.87 -19.40 5.39
C ALA A 6 -11.35 -20.16 6.63
N ALA A 7 -12.05 -19.47 7.52
CA ALA A 7 -12.64 -20.03 8.73
C ALA A 7 -14.06 -19.50 8.95
N SER A 8 -14.84 -20.22 9.78
CA SER A 8 -16.16 -19.80 10.24
C SER A 8 -16.25 -19.92 11.75
N ARG A 9 -16.99 -19.01 12.39
CA ARG A 9 -17.29 -19.07 13.82
C ARG A 9 -18.71 -19.59 14.00
N GLY A 10 -18.85 -20.91 14.20
CA GLY A 10 -20.18 -21.53 14.31
C GLY A 10 -20.97 -21.50 13.00
N ASN A 11 -22.29 -21.70 13.07
CA ASN A 11 -23.16 -21.93 11.92
C ASN A 11 -23.67 -20.66 11.21
N ALA A 12 -23.38 -19.47 11.70
CA ALA A 12 -23.93 -18.23 11.14
C ALA A 12 -23.06 -17.01 11.48
N GLY A 13 -22.07 -16.72 10.66
CA GLY A 13 -21.31 -15.47 10.77
C GLY A 13 -20.66 -15.09 9.44
N PRO A 14 -20.34 -13.80 9.24
CA PRO A 14 -19.52 -13.41 8.10
C PRO A 14 -18.23 -14.21 8.14
N GLY A 15 -17.79 -14.69 6.96
CA GLY A 15 -16.59 -15.50 6.83
C GLY A 15 -15.38 -14.80 7.49
N ILE A 16 -14.57 -15.55 8.18
CA ILE A 16 -13.33 -15.10 8.81
C ILE A 16 -12.15 -15.58 7.98
N ALA A 17 -11.13 -14.76 7.88
CA ALA A 17 -9.82 -15.15 7.40
C ALA A 17 -8.87 -15.24 8.60
N LEU A 18 -8.23 -16.38 8.78
CA LEU A 18 -7.14 -16.59 9.74
C LEU A 18 -5.82 -16.45 9.01
N LYS A 19 -4.99 -15.50 9.41
CA LYS A 19 -3.61 -15.40 8.96
C LYS A 19 -2.72 -16.08 9.99
N VAL A 20 -2.16 -17.24 9.61
CA VAL A 20 -1.38 -18.12 10.48
C VAL A 20 0.09 -18.08 10.08
N LEU A 21 0.96 -17.82 11.03
CA LEU A 21 2.40 -17.81 10.81
C LEU A 21 2.89 -19.22 10.41
N LYS A 22 3.71 -19.32 9.36
CA LYS A 22 4.24 -20.62 8.91
C LYS A 22 5.17 -21.20 9.97
N PRO A 23 5.19 -22.54 10.21
CA PRO A 23 5.96 -23.19 11.26
C PRO A 23 7.46 -22.82 11.28
N LYS A 24 8.07 -22.66 10.12
CA LYS A 24 9.49 -22.26 10.01
C LYS A 24 9.82 -20.90 10.64
N TYR A 25 8.83 -20.06 10.91
CA TYR A 25 8.98 -18.77 11.59
C TYR A 25 8.42 -18.81 13.02
N ALA A 26 7.50 -19.73 13.32
CA ALA A 26 6.87 -19.87 14.61
C ALA A 26 7.86 -20.38 15.69
N GLY A 27 8.90 -21.13 15.30
CA GLY A 27 9.96 -21.58 16.18
C GLY A 27 10.91 -20.46 16.66
N ASP A 28 10.88 -19.28 16.04
CA ASP A 28 11.67 -18.12 16.46
C ASP A 28 10.85 -17.23 17.39
N LYS A 29 11.19 -17.27 18.71
CA LYS A 29 10.48 -16.51 19.76
C LYS A 29 10.50 -15.00 19.51
N GLN A 30 11.59 -14.44 18.95
CA GLN A 30 11.67 -13.02 18.67
C GLN A 30 10.78 -12.64 17.50
N PHE A 31 10.72 -13.49 16.48
CA PHE A 31 9.85 -13.28 15.32
C PHE A 31 8.38 -13.36 15.73
N THR A 32 8.01 -14.38 16.52
CA THR A 32 6.67 -14.58 17.04
C THR A 32 6.20 -13.39 17.90
N ALA A 33 7.05 -12.97 18.86
CA ALA A 33 6.73 -11.83 19.72
C ALA A 33 6.51 -10.54 18.92
N ARG A 34 7.34 -10.28 17.90
CA ARG A 34 7.17 -9.12 17.02
C ARG A 34 5.88 -9.21 16.20
N PHE A 35 5.57 -10.39 15.64
CA PHE A 35 4.34 -10.61 14.89
C PHE A 35 3.10 -10.32 15.74
N LEU A 36 3.06 -10.82 16.97
CA LEU A 36 1.96 -10.57 17.92
C LEU A 36 1.88 -9.09 18.31
N ASN A 37 2.99 -8.45 18.64
CA ASN A 37 3.01 -7.04 19.03
C ASN A 37 2.55 -6.13 17.89
N GLU A 38 3.00 -6.35 16.65
CA GLU A 38 2.57 -5.56 15.50
C GLU A 38 1.09 -5.82 15.16
N SER A 39 0.62 -7.06 15.30
CA SER A 39 -0.81 -7.38 15.13
C SER A 39 -1.66 -6.68 16.21
N THR A 40 -1.16 -6.57 17.43
CA THR A 40 -1.83 -5.83 18.52
C THR A 40 -1.92 -4.34 18.19
N ILE A 41 -0.81 -3.73 17.77
CA ILE A 41 -0.80 -2.32 17.32
C ILE A 41 -1.79 -2.10 16.16
N ALA A 42 -1.77 -2.99 15.16
CA ALA A 42 -2.71 -2.91 14.05
C ALA A 42 -4.18 -3.08 14.50
N SER A 43 -4.43 -3.82 15.58
CA SER A 43 -5.79 -4.01 16.14
C SER A 43 -6.39 -2.74 16.75
N GLU A 44 -5.55 -1.76 17.11
CA GLU A 44 -5.97 -0.47 17.65
C GLU A 44 -6.40 0.51 16.54
N LEU A 45 -5.97 0.27 15.29
CA LEU A 45 -6.34 1.08 14.14
C LEU A 45 -7.81 0.85 13.75
N ARG A 46 -8.69 1.77 14.11
CA ARG A 46 -10.13 1.72 13.78
C ARG A 46 -10.47 2.74 12.71
N HIS A 47 -10.45 2.29 11.46
CA HIS A 47 -10.78 3.11 10.30
C HIS A 47 -11.58 2.27 9.28
N PRO A 48 -12.58 2.82 8.55
CA PRO A 48 -13.39 2.07 7.60
C PRO A 48 -12.57 1.42 6.46
N ASN A 49 -11.45 2.03 6.08
CA ASN A 49 -10.58 1.54 5.02
C ASN A 49 -9.33 0.80 5.55
N ILE A 50 -9.31 0.39 6.82
CA ILE A 50 -8.30 -0.49 7.42
C ILE A 50 -8.96 -1.79 7.83
N ILE A 51 -8.35 -2.94 7.50
CA ILE A 51 -8.87 -4.24 7.91
C ILE A 51 -8.92 -4.34 9.44
N ARG A 52 -10.08 -4.68 9.96
CA ARG A 52 -10.24 -4.86 11.41
C ARG A 52 -9.61 -6.17 11.84
N ILE A 53 -8.70 -6.14 12.80
CA ILE A 53 -8.25 -7.34 13.50
C ILE A 53 -9.33 -7.72 14.53
N LEU A 54 -9.85 -8.94 14.42
CA LEU A 54 -10.92 -9.46 15.27
C LEU A 54 -10.36 -10.14 16.51
N ASP A 55 -9.22 -10.81 16.36
CA ASP A 55 -8.56 -11.57 17.41
C ASP A 55 -7.10 -11.79 17.05
N VAL A 56 -6.23 -11.86 18.04
CA VAL A 56 -4.81 -12.17 17.91
C VAL A 56 -4.47 -13.19 18.98
N GLY A 57 -3.85 -14.30 18.59
CA GLY A 57 -3.59 -15.36 19.56
C GLY A 57 -2.54 -16.35 19.12
N GLN A 58 -2.30 -17.28 20.06
CA GLN A 58 -1.45 -18.43 19.87
C GLN A 58 -2.17 -19.67 20.39
N ASP A 59 -2.18 -20.75 19.60
CA ASP A 59 -2.69 -22.05 19.97
C ASP A 59 -1.60 -23.10 19.68
N GLY A 60 -1.00 -23.65 20.73
CA GLY A 60 0.23 -24.44 20.63
C GLY A 60 1.33 -23.67 19.93
N ASP A 61 1.84 -24.21 18.81
CA ASP A 61 2.86 -23.56 17.99
C ASP A 61 2.26 -22.63 16.90
N ALA A 62 0.94 -22.58 16.77
CA ALA A 62 0.25 -21.79 15.75
C ALA A 62 0.01 -20.37 16.27
N VAL A 63 0.73 -19.40 15.71
CA VAL A 63 0.50 -17.98 15.97
C VAL A 63 -0.37 -17.41 14.85
N TYR A 64 -1.46 -16.73 15.21
CA TYR A 64 -2.45 -16.28 14.25
C TYR A 64 -3.05 -14.92 14.60
N PHE A 65 -3.66 -14.29 13.63
CA PHE A 65 -4.71 -13.29 13.83
C PHE A 65 -5.91 -13.54 12.92
N ALA A 66 -7.07 -13.13 13.41
CA ALA A 66 -8.35 -13.26 12.72
C ALA A 66 -8.80 -11.91 12.19
N MET A 67 -9.36 -11.90 11.00
CA MET A 67 -9.90 -10.70 10.34
C MET A 67 -11.15 -11.06 9.52
N PRO A 68 -12.02 -10.10 9.14
CA PRO A 68 -13.11 -10.35 8.21
C PRO A 68 -12.56 -10.89 6.89
N ARG A 69 -13.22 -11.91 6.35
CA ARG A 69 -12.92 -12.41 5.00
C ARG A 69 -13.57 -11.50 3.98
N LEU A 70 -12.78 -10.81 3.19
CA LEU A 70 -13.23 -9.96 2.08
C LEU A 70 -13.20 -10.73 0.76
N ALA A 71 -14.04 -10.31 -0.21
CA ALA A 71 -14.33 -11.10 -1.39
C ALA A 71 -13.19 -11.16 -2.41
N ALA A 72 -12.48 -10.05 -2.61
CA ALA A 72 -11.44 -9.95 -3.63
C ALA A 72 -10.34 -8.96 -3.22
N SER A 73 -9.12 -9.21 -3.70
CA SER A 73 -8.04 -8.23 -3.69
C SER A 73 -7.99 -7.44 -5.00
N LEU A 74 -7.32 -6.29 -4.99
CA LEU A 74 -7.04 -5.54 -6.22
C LEU A 74 -6.21 -6.40 -7.19
N ALA A 75 -5.29 -7.22 -6.69
CA ALA A 75 -4.54 -8.17 -7.51
C ALA A 75 -5.48 -9.16 -8.23
N GLY A 76 -6.40 -9.80 -7.50
CA GLY A 76 -7.36 -10.74 -8.08
C GLY A 76 -8.31 -10.07 -9.09
N ARG A 77 -8.71 -8.80 -8.86
CA ARG A 77 -9.47 -8.05 -9.86
C ARG A 77 -8.66 -7.82 -11.14
N LEU A 78 -7.38 -7.46 -11.02
CA LEU A 78 -6.50 -7.25 -12.17
C LEU A 78 -6.17 -8.53 -12.94
N GLU A 79 -6.17 -9.70 -12.28
CA GLU A 79 -6.07 -10.98 -12.95
C GLU A 79 -7.31 -11.26 -13.83
N ALA A 80 -8.48 -10.79 -13.42
CA ALA A 80 -9.73 -11.00 -14.16
C ALA A 80 -9.90 -10.01 -15.34
N VAL A 81 -9.47 -8.74 -15.19
CA VAL A 81 -9.79 -7.68 -16.18
C VAL A 81 -8.57 -6.95 -16.74
N ALA A 82 -7.35 -7.33 -16.34
CA ALA A 82 -6.07 -6.75 -16.69
C ALA A 82 -5.89 -5.28 -16.27
N VAL A 83 -6.84 -4.39 -16.54
CA VAL A 83 -6.84 -2.97 -16.15
C VAL A 83 -8.21 -2.57 -15.60
N LEU A 84 -8.21 -1.60 -14.69
CA LEU A 84 -9.43 -1.01 -14.16
C LEU A 84 -9.74 0.35 -14.83
N PRO A 85 -11.04 0.74 -14.91
CA PRO A 85 -11.42 2.12 -15.24
C PRO A 85 -10.75 3.12 -14.29
N GLU A 86 -10.32 4.28 -14.83
CA GLU A 86 -9.64 5.33 -14.04
C GLU A 86 -10.42 5.67 -12.76
N ALA A 87 -11.74 5.88 -12.88
CA ALA A 87 -12.57 6.23 -11.73
C ALA A 87 -12.58 5.15 -10.62
N GLU A 88 -12.42 3.87 -10.96
CA GLU A 88 -12.28 2.80 -9.97
C GLU A 88 -10.92 2.81 -9.29
N VAL A 89 -9.85 3.02 -10.07
CA VAL A 89 -8.49 3.18 -9.53
C VAL A 89 -8.44 4.35 -8.56
N VAL A 90 -9.02 5.50 -8.95
CA VAL A 90 -9.04 6.72 -8.13
C VAL A 90 -9.83 6.49 -6.84
N ARG A 91 -11.01 5.85 -6.89
CA ARG A 91 -11.79 5.52 -5.67
C ARG A 91 -10.99 4.64 -4.72
N ALA A 92 -10.41 3.55 -5.24
CA ALA A 92 -9.63 2.63 -4.42
C ALA A 92 -8.40 3.32 -3.82
N ALA A 93 -7.68 4.12 -4.60
CA ALA A 93 -6.51 4.85 -4.14
C ALA A 93 -6.85 5.91 -3.08
N ARG A 94 -7.98 6.63 -3.23
CA ARG A 94 -8.48 7.59 -2.24
C ARG A 94 -8.75 6.91 -0.90
N ASP A 95 -9.45 5.78 -0.92
CA ASP A 95 -9.78 5.02 0.29
C ASP A 95 -8.51 4.54 1.00
N VAL A 96 -7.52 4.02 0.24
CA VAL A 96 -6.21 3.63 0.77
C VAL A 96 -5.44 4.83 1.30
N ALA A 97 -5.45 5.97 0.61
CA ALA A 97 -4.78 7.19 1.07
C ALA A 97 -5.36 7.71 2.39
N ARG A 98 -6.69 7.61 2.59
CA ARG A 98 -7.36 7.92 3.87
C ARG A 98 -6.92 6.96 4.99
N ALA A 99 -6.83 5.66 4.69
CA ALA A 99 -6.31 4.66 5.62
C ALA A 99 -4.86 4.96 6.02
N MET A 100 -4.02 5.31 5.03
CA MET A 100 -2.63 5.71 5.27
C MET A 100 -2.53 6.96 6.13
N ALA A 101 -3.33 8.00 5.84
CA ALA A 101 -3.33 9.25 6.62
C ALA A 101 -3.61 8.98 8.09
N PHE A 102 -4.66 8.20 8.38
CA PHE A 102 -5.01 7.79 9.74
C PHE A 102 -3.88 7.02 10.45
N ALA A 103 -3.24 6.07 9.75
CA ALA A 103 -2.12 5.30 10.32
C ALA A 103 -0.89 6.17 10.56
N HIS A 104 -0.57 7.08 9.62
CA HIS A 104 0.58 7.98 9.73
C HIS A 104 0.43 8.95 10.90
N GLU A 105 -0.78 9.45 11.20
CA GLU A 105 -1.07 10.27 12.38
C GLU A 105 -0.79 9.51 13.69
N ALA A 106 -0.99 8.19 13.69
CA ALA A 106 -0.62 7.31 14.80
C ALA A 106 0.87 6.89 14.79
N GLY A 107 1.69 7.45 13.89
CA GLY A 107 3.11 7.12 13.76
C GLY A 107 3.40 5.77 13.10
N ILE A 108 2.40 5.16 12.44
CA ILE A 108 2.50 3.84 11.82
C ILE A 108 2.64 3.98 10.31
N ILE A 109 3.75 3.48 9.75
CA ILE A 109 4.02 3.41 8.32
C ILE A 109 3.77 1.96 7.86
N HIS A 110 3.02 1.77 6.77
CA HIS A 110 2.62 0.46 6.27
C HIS A 110 3.78 -0.34 5.66
N ARG A 111 4.58 0.28 4.79
CA ARG A 111 5.82 -0.23 4.16
C ARG A 111 5.66 -1.37 3.14
N ASP A 112 4.45 -1.87 2.91
CA ASP A 112 4.18 -2.96 1.94
C ASP A 112 2.84 -2.74 1.20
N ILE A 113 2.59 -1.50 0.74
CA ILE A 113 1.42 -1.20 -0.08
C ILE A 113 1.61 -1.80 -1.46
N LYS A 114 0.66 -2.63 -1.87
CA LYS A 114 0.64 -3.33 -3.16
C LYS A 114 -0.76 -3.86 -3.45
N THR A 115 -0.98 -4.29 -4.69
CA THR A 115 -2.29 -4.78 -5.15
C THR A 115 -2.84 -5.96 -4.34
N GLN A 116 -1.98 -6.81 -3.78
CA GLN A 116 -2.37 -7.95 -2.94
C GLN A 116 -2.90 -7.52 -1.57
N ASN A 117 -2.45 -6.39 -1.04
CA ASN A 117 -2.79 -5.89 0.29
C ASN A 117 -3.95 -4.87 0.28
N ILE A 118 -4.58 -4.66 -0.86
CA ILE A 118 -5.79 -3.85 -1.01
C ILE A 118 -6.95 -4.79 -1.31
N LEU A 119 -7.87 -4.92 -0.37
CA LEU A 119 -9.04 -5.78 -0.46
C LEU A 119 -10.29 -4.93 -0.69
N PHE A 120 -11.39 -5.54 -1.09
CA PHE A 120 -12.65 -4.84 -1.31
C PHE A 120 -13.76 -5.40 -0.42
N GLY A 121 -14.45 -4.50 0.27
CA GLY A 121 -15.68 -4.78 1.00
C GLY A 121 -16.85 -5.11 0.05
N ALA A 122 -17.96 -5.56 0.62
CA ALA A 122 -19.19 -5.86 -0.14
C ALA A 122 -19.80 -4.60 -0.77
N ASP A 123 -19.55 -3.43 -0.18
CA ASP A 123 -19.93 -2.12 -0.67
C ASP A 123 -19.00 -1.57 -1.77
N GLY A 124 -17.94 -2.30 -2.09
CA GLY A 124 -16.93 -1.90 -3.06
C GLY A 124 -15.86 -0.95 -2.53
N ALA A 125 -15.90 -0.58 -1.24
CA ALA A 125 -14.86 0.24 -0.61
C ALA A 125 -13.53 -0.54 -0.54
N ALA A 126 -12.42 0.16 -0.80
CA ALA A 126 -11.10 -0.43 -0.65
C ALA A 126 -10.67 -0.44 0.82
N VAL A 127 -10.10 -1.56 1.24
CA VAL A 127 -9.66 -1.83 2.62
C VAL A 127 -8.21 -2.28 2.59
N LEU A 128 -7.34 -1.54 3.27
CA LEU A 128 -5.92 -1.84 3.39
C LEU A 128 -5.70 -2.90 4.47
N THR A 129 -4.92 -3.93 4.16
CA THR A 129 -4.57 -5.03 5.08
C THR A 129 -3.05 -5.15 5.23
N ASP A 130 -2.62 -5.94 6.21
CA ASP A 130 -1.20 -6.31 6.41
C ASP A 130 -0.30 -5.15 6.87
N PHE A 131 -0.81 -4.31 7.78
CA PHE A 131 -0.02 -3.29 8.46
C PHE A 131 1.15 -3.90 9.25
N GLY A 132 2.34 -3.35 9.08
CA GLY A 132 3.49 -3.60 9.96
C GLY A 132 4.21 -4.94 9.81
N ILE A 133 3.63 -5.95 9.14
CA ILE A 133 4.23 -7.30 9.04
C ILE A 133 5.55 -7.29 8.26
N ALA A 134 5.72 -6.41 7.30
CA ALA A 134 6.97 -6.25 6.56
C ALA A 134 8.14 -5.73 7.43
N ARG A 135 7.85 -4.98 8.51
CA ARG A 135 8.86 -4.49 9.44
C ARG A 135 9.53 -5.62 10.22
N VAL A 136 8.75 -6.63 10.64
CA VAL A 136 9.28 -7.83 11.34
C VAL A 136 10.33 -8.52 10.50
N VAL A 137 10.04 -8.66 9.21
CA VAL A 137 10.88 -9.39 8.27
C VAL A 137 12.14 -8.62 7.91
N ALA A 138 12.02 -7.32 7.63
CA ALA A 138 13.18 -6.49 7.29
C ALA A 138 14.17 -6.38 8.46
N SER A 139 13.69 -6.27 9.70
CA SER A 139 14.56 -6.22 10.88
C SER A 139 15.22 -7.57 11.19
N TYR A 140 14.55 -8.70 10.94
CA TYR A 140 15.12 -10.04 11.10
C TYR A 140 16.28 -10.28 10.12
N VAL A 141 16.12 -9.87 8.86
CA VAL A 141 17.15 -9.99 7.82
C VAL A 141 18.37 -9.14 8.13
N SER A 142 18.18 -7.92 8.61
CA SER A 142 19.27 -7.02 9.04
C SER A 142 20.07 -7.61 10.21
N THR A 143 19.44 -8.33 11.13
CA THR A 143 20.08 -8.90 12.31
C THR A 143 20.83 -10.21 12.01
N THR A 144 20.39 -10.98 11.02
CA THR A 144 20.99 -12.28 10.67
C THR A 144 22.05 -12.21 9.57
N GLY A 145 22.30 -11.03 8.99
CA GLY A 145 23.30 -10.83 7.90
C GLY A 145 22.95 -11.53 6.59
N LYS A 146 21.82 -12.23 6.53
CA LYS A 146 21.31 -12.82 5.28
C LYS A 146 20.44 -11.79 4.59
N GLN A 147 20.92 -11.24 3.47
CA GLN A 147 20.11 -10.41 2.57
C GLN A 147 18.99 -11.26 1.92
N LEU A 148 17.98 -11.57 2.70
CA LEU A 148 16.73 -12.11 2.16
C LEU A 148 15.87 -10.92 1.74
N VAL A 149 15.80 -10.67 0.44
CA VAL A 149 14.80 -9.78 -0.15
C VAL A 149 13.43 -10.41 0.10
N ILE A 150 12.78 -10.01 1.20
CA ILE A 150 11.47 -10.52 1.56
C ILE A 150 10.44 -9.49 1.14
N GLY A 151 9.67 -9.81 0.13
CA GLY A 151 8.61 -8.98 -0.41
C GLY A 151 8.62 -8.99 -1.94
N THR A 152 7.60 -8.39 -2.53
CA THR A 152 7.54 -8.16 -3.97
C THR A 152 8.27 -6.85 -4.25
N PRO A 153 9.48 -6.86 -4.80
CA PRO A 153 10.35 -5.68 -4.88
C PRO A 153 9.82 -4.57 -5.81
N HIS A 154 8.78 -4.88 -6.59
CA HIS A 154 8.19 -4.00 -7.58
C HIS A 154 7.49 -2.74 -7.03
N TYR A 155 7.29 -2.63 -5.72
CA TYR A 155 6.62 -1.51 -5.05
C TYR A 155 7.55 -0.75 -4.10
N VAL A 156 8.84 -1.10 -4.09
CA VAL A 156 9.84 -0.53 -3.19
C VAL A 156 10.06 0.96 -3.49
N SER A 157 10.08 1.80 -2.46
CA SER A 157 10.42 3.21 -2.63
C SER A 157 11.94 3.42 -2.76
N PRO A 158 12.40 4.53 -3.38
CA PRO A 158 13.82 4.87 -3.49
C PRO A 158 14.56 4.85 -2.15
N GLU A 159 13.93 5.37 -1.09
CA GLU A 159 14.49 5.39 0.26
C GLU A 159 14.56 4.00 0.89
N GLN A 160 13.57 3.13 0.62
CA GLN A 160 13.65 1.71 1.03
C GLN A 160 14.77 0.97 0.32
N ALA A 161 14.91 1.18 -1.00
CA ALA A 161 15.97 0.56 -1.79
C ALA A 161 17.38 0.99 -1.33
N ARG A 162 17.50 2.23 -0.85
CA ARG A 162 18.76 2.80 -0.31
C ARG A 162 18.98 2.50 1.19
N GLY A 163 18.02 1.89 1.89
CA GLY A 163 18.11 1.65 3.33
C GLY A 163 18.09 2.94 4.18
N LEU A 164 17.49 4.02 3.67
CA LEU A 164 17.40 5.31 4.36
C LEU A 164 16.27 5.30 5.40
N PRO A 165 16.25 6.26 6.35
CA PRO A 165 15.12 6.44 7.26
C PRO A 165 13.81 6.66 6.49
N LEU A 166 12.76 5.97 6.91
CA LEU A 166 11.46 5.97 6.26
C LEU A 166 10.47 6.88 6.98
N ASP A 167 9.60 7.54 6.20
CA ASP A 167 8.42 8.24 6.67
C ASP A 167 7.19 7.84 5.84
N GLY A 168 6.03 8.46 6.08
CA GLY A 168 4.78 8.13 5.41
C GLY A 168 4.81 8.29 3.88
N ARG A 169 5.75 9.06 3.34
CA ARG A 169 5.91 9.26 1.90
C ARG A 169 6.44 8.02 1.16
N THR A 170 6.99 7.05 1.89
CA THR A 170 7.29 5.71 1.38
C THR A 170 6.03 5.00 0.90
N ASP A 171 4.95 5.07 1.69
CA ASP A 171 3.66 4.47 1.35
C ASP A 171 2.99 5.20 0.18
N ILE A 172 3.16 6.54 0.09
CA ILE A 172 2.68 7.33 -1.04
C ILE A 172 3.31 6.88 -2.36
N TYR A 173 4.62 6.62 -2.37
CA TYR A 173 5.31 6.07 -3.54
C TYR A 173 4.74 4.70 -3.93
N ALA A 174 4.61 3.78 -2.98
CA ALA A 174 4.07 2.45 -3.20
C ALA A 174 2.61 2.47 -3.70
N LEU A 175 1.79 3.43 -3.22
CA LEU A 175 0.45 3.66 -3.75
C LEU A 175 0.50 4.22 -5.18
N GLY A 176 1.47 5.06 -5.52
CA GLY A 176 1.74 5.52 -6.89
C GLY A 176 2.01 4.36 -7.85
N VAL A 177 2.88 3.41 -7.44
CA VAL A 177 3.15 2.17 -8.20
C VAL A 177 1.88 1.33 -8.35
N THR A 178 1.08 1.25 -7.29
CA THR A 178 -0.19 0.50 -7.29
C THR A 178 -1.22 1.11 -8.25
N MET A 179 -1.38 2.45 -8.24
CA MET A 179 -2.25 3.16 -9.17
C MET A 179 -1.79 2.98 -10.62
N TYR A 180 -0.48 3.11 -10.87
CA TYR A 180 0.10 2.87 -12.19
C TYR A 180 -0.26 1.47 -12.69
N ARG A 181 0.01 0.42 -11.88
CA ARG A 181 -0.30 -0.97 -12.21
C ARG A 181 -1.79 -1.19 -12.49
N ALA A 182 -2.66 -0.64 -11.66
CA ALA A 182 -4.09 -0.83 -11.78
C ALA A 182 -4.68 -0.14 -13.03
N ALA A 183 -4.13 1.02 -13.40
CA ALA A 183 -4.61 1.79 -14.53
C ALA A 183 -4.04 1.33 -15.88
N THR A 184 -2.78 0.88 -15.92
CA THR A 184 -2.10 0.54 -17.19
C THR A 184 -2.01 -0.96 -17.47
N GLY A 185 -2.26 -1.79 -16.45
CA GLY A 185 -2.00 -3.23 -16.54
C GLY A 185 -0.53 -3.60 -16.42
N ASP A 186 0.36 -2.62 -16.19
CA ASP A 186 1.81 -2.82 -16.16
C ASP A 186 2.46 -2.16 -14.95
N LEU A 187 3.65 -2.58 -14.59
CA LEU A 187 4.46 -1.95 -13.55
C LEU A 187 5.31 -0.82 -14.17
N PRO A 188 5.58 0.28 -13.44
CA PRO A 188 6.45 1.34 -13.94
C PRO A 188 7.88 0.86 -14.20
N PHE A 189 8.34 -0.13 -13.42
CA PHE A 189 9.67 -0.74 -13.56
C PHE A 189 9.57 -2.25 -13.45
N ARG A 190 10.36 -2.95 -14.27
CA ARG A 190 10.44 -4.42 -14.28
C ARG A 190 11.90 -4.86 -14.44
N SER A 191 12.32 -5.78 -13.62
CA SER A 191 13.53 -6.56 -13.78
C SER A 191 13.37 -7.86 -13.00
N SER A 192 14.01 -8.92 -13.47
CA SER A 192 14.18 -10.17 -12.72
C SER A 192 15.35 -10.07 -11.72
N ASP A 193 16.26 -9.14 -11.94
CA ASP A 193 17.37 -8.83 -11.04
C ASP A 193 16.95 -7.79 -10.01
N TRP A 194 17.20 -8.08 -8.73
CA TRP A 194 16.84 -7.18 -7.63
C TRP A 194 17.63 -5.87 -7.65
N TYR A 195 18.92 -5.93 -7.91
CA TYR A 195 19.76 -4.73 -7.90
C TYR A 195 19.39 -3.79 -9.03
N GLU A 196 19.12 -4.35 -10.21
CA GLU A 196 18.65 -3.58 -11.36
C GLU A 196 17.26 -2.98 -11.07
N LEU A 197 16.34 -3.74 -10.49
CA LEU A 197 15.02 -3.22 -10.13
C LEU A 197 15.11 -2.10 -9.09
N ALA A 198 15.97 -2.25 -8.07
CA ALA A 198 16.24 -1.22 -7.08
C ALA A 198 16.82 0.04 -7.73
N ARG A 199 17.79 -0.11 -8.66
CA ARG A 199 18.35 1.00 -9.43
C ARG A 199 17.27 1.75 -10.22
N LEU A 200 16.39 1.03 -10.92
CA LEU A 200 15.27 1.63 -11.67
C LEU A 200 14.34 2.45 -10.74
N HIS A 201 14.01 1.92 -9.57
CA HIS A 201 13.21 2.67 -8.59
C HIS A 201 13.93 3.92 -8.07
N VAL A 202 15.25 3.88 -7.94
CA VAL A 202 16.09 4.96 -7.41
C VAL A 202 16.36 6.04 -8.44
N GLU A 203 16.64 5.69 -9.69
CA GLU A 203 17.24 6.59 -10.68
C GLU A 203 16.35 6.86 -11.90
N GLU A 204 15.66 5.82 -12.40
CA GLU A 204 14.98 5.92 -13.67
C GLU A 204 13.60 6.61 -13.56
N PRO A 205 13.30 7.65 -14.34
CA PRO A 205 11.95 8.22 -14.37
C PRO A 205 10.93 7.19 -14.90
N PRO A 206 9.73 7.10 -14.31
CA PRO A 206 8.73 6.18 -14.82
C PRO A 206 8.20 6.65 -16.17
N GLU A 207 7.88 5.69 -17.05
CA GLU A 207 7.16 6.03 -18.28
C GLU A 207 5.78 6.61 -17.89
N PRO A 208 5.37 7.76 -18.48
CA PRO A 208 4.05 8.34 -18.19
C PRO A 208 2.90 7.35 -18.46
N PRO A 209 1.93 7.18 -17.53
CA PRO A 209 0.82 6.24 -17.70
C PRO A 209 0.06 6.40 -19.03
N ARG A 210 -0.10 7.63 -19.51
CA ARG A 210 -0.79 7.93 -20.75
C ARG A 210 -0.06 7.51 -22.03
N LYS A 211 1.23 7.21 -21.96
CA LYS A 211 1.93 6.55 -23.08
C LYS A 211 1.42 5.12 -23.29
N LYS A 212 1.08 4.41 -22.21
CA LYS A 212 0.52 3.05 -22.27
C LYS A 212 -0.99 3.05 -22.49
N ARG A 213 -1.67 4.04 -21.90
CA ARG A 213 -3.13 4.15 -21.93
C ARG A 213 -3.56 5.61 -22.16
N PRO A 214 -3.62 6.05 -23.43
CA PRO A 214 -3.86 7.46 -23.81
C PRO A 214 -5.19 8.06 -23.32
N GLU A 215 -6.19 7.22 -23.04
CA GLU A 215 -7.49 7.62 -22.52
C GLU A 215 -7.47 8.07 -21.05
N LEU A 216 -6.42 7.79 -20.30
CA LEU A 216 -6.27 8.29 -18.94
C LEU A 216 -6.22 9.82 -18.94
N SER A 217 -6.82 10.44 -17.93
CA SER A 217 -6.81 11.89 -17.79
C SER A 217 -5.40 12.41 -17.45
N ARG A 218 -5.10 13.64 -17.92
CA ARG A 218 -3.85 14.33 -17.57
C ARG A 218 -3.75 14.59 -16.06
N ALA A 219 -4.89 14.79 -15.40
CA ALA A 219 -4.93 15.03 -13.97
C ALA A 219 -4.57 13.76 -13.18
N PHE A 220 -5.09 12.59 -13.56
CA PHE A 220 -4.69 11.32 -12.99
C PHE A 220 -3.20 11.01 -13.20
N GLU A 221 -2.69 11.17 -14.43
CA GLU A 221 -1.28 10.99 -14.75
C GLU A 221 -0.39 11.85 -13.85
N LYS A 222 -0.75 13.13 -13.65
CA LYS A 222 -0.01 14.06 -12.78
C LYS A 222 0.03 13.55 -11.35
N VAL A 223 -1.10 13.08 -10.79
CA VAL A 223 -1.15 12.52 -9.43
C VAL A 223 -0.22 11.31 -9.31
N VAL A 224 -0.31 10.37 -10.26
CA VAL A 224 0.55 9.17 -10.25
C VAL A 224 2.03 9.53 -10.34
N LEU A 225 2.42 10.42 -11.24
CA LEU A 225 3.81 10.84 -11.42
C LEU A 225 4.33 11.60 -10.20
N THR A 226 3.52 12.46 -9.56
CA THR A 226 3.89 13.12 -8.30
C THR A 226 4.14 12.09 -7.18
N CYS A 227 3.34 11.03 -7.08
CA CYS A 227 3.62 9.95 -6.11
C CYS A 227 4.93 9.21 -6.42
N LEU A 228 5.31 9.09 -7.70
CA LEU A 228 6.49 8.36 -8.17
C LEU A 228 7.76 9.21 -8.24
N GLU A 229 7.75 10.46 -7.77
CA GLU A 229 8.95 11.29 -7.67
C GLU A 229 10.03 10.59 -6.85
N LYS A 230 11.28 10.67 -7.34
CA LYS A 230 12.42 9.98 -6.70
C LYS A 230 12.80 10.63 -5.39
N ASP A 231 12.86 11.96 -5.39
CA ASP A 231 12.99 12.73 -4.17
C ASP A 231 11.63 12.80 -3.46
N ARG A 232 11.58 12.29 -2.23
CA ARG A 232 10.36 12.31 -1.43
C ARG A 232 9.86 13.73 -1.11
N GLU A 233 10.72 14.75 -1.16
CA GLU A 233 10.33 16.15 -0.95
C GLU A 233 9.46 16.70 -2.10
N HIS A 234 9.52 16.08 -3.26
CA HIS A 234 8.69 16.41 -4.43
C HIS A 234 7.37 15.63 -4.50
N ARG A 235 7.18 14.64 -3.61
CA ARG A 235 5.91 13.91 -3.47
C ARG A 235 4.89 14.71 -2.67
N TYR A 236 3.68 14.18 -2.56
CA TYR A 236 2.72 14.68 -1.57
C TYR A 236 3.35 14.64 -0.18
N PRO A 237 3.28 15.74 0.61
CA PRO A 237 3.85 15.77 1.96
C PRO A 237 3.10 14.84 2.93
N THR A 238 1.81 14.61 2.69
CA THR A 238 0.94 13.76 3.51
C THR A 238 0.01 12.90 2.65
N ALA A 239 -0.39 11.75 3.18
CA ALA A 239 -1.40 10.92 2.54
C ALA A 239 -2.80 11.58 2.51
N ALA A 240 -3.09 12.49 3.45
CA ALA A 240 -4.31 13.28 3.45
C ALA A 240 -4.37 14.20 2.21
N GLY A 241 -3.28 14.91 1.90
CA GLY A 241 -3.21 15.76 0.70
C GLY A 241 -3.37 14.97 -0.60
N LEU A 242 -2.84 13.74 -0.65
CA LEU A 242 -3.09 12.82 -1.77
C LEU A 242 -4.56 12.40 -1.85
N ALA A 243 -5.19 12.08 -0.71
CA ALA A 243 -6.61 11.72 -0.67
C ALA A 243 -7.52 12.85 -1.16
N ASP A 244 -7.21 14.11 -0.80
CA ASP A 244 -7.95 15.29 -1.24
C ASP A 244 -7.85 15.49 -2.76
N ASP A 245 -6.67 15.35 -3.34
CA ASP A 245 -6.48 15.47 -4.79
C ASP A 245 -7.21 14.34 -5.54
N LEU A 246 -7.16 13.10 -5.03
CA LEU A 246 -7.90 11.96 -5.59
C LEU A 246 -9.43 12.18 -5.49
N ASP A 247 -9.91 12.73 -4.39
CA ASP A 247 -11.33 13.09 -4.23
C ASP A 247 -11.75 14.20 -5.22
N GLY A 248 -10.85 15.16 -5.45
CA GLY A 248 -11.01 16.19 -6.48
C GLY A 248 -11.19 15.61 -7.90
N LEU A 249 -10.44 14.56 -8.24
CA LEU A 249 -10.58 13.87 -9.53
C LEU A 249 -11.96 13.22 -9.70
N LEU A 250 -12.53 12.67 -8.64
CA LEU A 250 -13.86 12.04 -8.67
C LEU A 250 -15.00 13.06 -8.86
N HIS A 251 -14.81 14.28 -8.38
CA HIS A 251 -15.84 15.32 -8.38
C HIS A 251 -15.62 16.41 -9.44
N GLY A 252 -14.64 16.25 -10.33
CA GLY A 252 -14.31 17.22 -11.38
C GLY A 252 -13.80 18.56 -10.83
N LYS A 253 -13.31 18.61 -9.59
CA LYS A 253 -12.70 19.80 -8.98
C LYS A 253 -11.23 19.89 -9.39
N ARG A 254 -10.75 21.13 -9.65
CA ARG A 254 -9.32 21.36 -9.87
C ARG A 254 -8.54 20.99 -8.60
N SER A 255 -7.39 20.32 -8.78
CA SER A 255 -6.47 19.96 -7.68
C SER A 255 -6.19 21.17 -6.76
N THR A 256 -6.22 20.94 -5.45
CA THR A 256 -5.85 21.95 -4.45
C THR A 256 -4.45 22.50 -4.68
N THR A 257 -3.54 21.70 -5.20
CA THR A 257 -2.18 22.08 -5.60
C THR A 257 -2.19 23.08 -6.77
N GLU A 258 -3.09 22.95 -7.75
CA GLU A 258 -3.24 23.93 -8.85
C GLU A 258 -3.80 25.27 -8.35
N VAL A 259 -4.70 25.23 -7.39
CA VAL A 259 -5.27 26.45 -6.78
C VAL A 259 -4.19 27.22 -6.01
N ALA A 260 -3.34 26.50 -5.24
CA ALA A 260 -2.24 27.13 -4.50
C ALA A 260 -1.17 27.71 -5.44
N ILE A 261 -0.74 26.99 -6.47
CA ILE A 261 0.22 27.47 -7.47
C ILE A 261 -0.37 28.66 -8.27
N GLY A 262 -1.64 28.61 -8.61
CA GLY A 262 -2.36 29.70 -9.28
C GLY A 262 -2.43 30.97 -8.44
N ALA A 263 -2.66 30.81 -7.12
CA ALA A 263 -2.69 31.92 -6.16
C ALA A 263 -1.29 32.58 -6.00
N VAL A 264 -0.23 31.75 -5.88
CA VAL A 264 1.16 32.25 -5.80
C VAL A 264 1.59 32.96 -7.09
N LYS A 265 1.28 32.38 -8.27
CA LYS A 265 1.56 33.03 -9.56
C LYS A 265 0.81 34.36 -9.74
N LYS A 266 -0.40 34.48 -9.16
CA LYS A 266 -1.19 35.73 -9.21
C LYS A 266 -0.62 36.79 -8.25
N LEU A 267 -0.02 36.37 -7.14
CA LEU A 267 0.69 37.27 -6.20
C LEU A 267 2.01 37.78 -6.77
N LEU A 268 2.76 36.95 -7.52
CA LEU A 268 4.04 37.31 -8.12
C LEU A 268 3.91 38.16 -9.42
N ARG A 269 2.71 38.37 -9.93
CA ARG A 269 2.41 39.21 -11.11
C ARG A 269 1.87 40.59 -10.76
N LYS A 270 1.75 40.93 -9.49
CA LYS A 270 1.49 42.26 -8.97
C LYS A 270 2.78 42.90 -8.41
#